data_4718e1d4a664854937410ea7fe9d54a5
#
_entry.id   4718e1d4a664854937410ea7fe9d54a5
#
_cell.length_a   1.000
_cell.length_b   1.000
_cell.length_c   1.000
_cell.angle_alpha   90.00
_cell.angle_beta   90.00
_cell.angle_gamma   90.00
#
_symmetry.space_group_name_H-M   'P 1'
#
loop_
_entity.id
_entity.type
_entity.pdbx_description
1 polymer ?
#
loop_
_entity_poly.entity_id
_entity_poly.type
_entity_poly.pdbx_seq_one_letter_code
_entity_poly.pdbx_strand_id
1 'polypeptide(L)'
;SAVDYIFSINYDITGLMKPGRNGIGVTLASGWWSEAQTFVVKNFNYFGDKESLLAKVVMKYEDGSREVFGTNTEDWKYFGEGPYLFSSYFAGEQYDARRAEVYETYSLPEFDDSTWEKPVVVDTVMIEEFCTMPGFGRSWPAVHEQKPEYIGEYDAPVRIVDRRTAKTRKELFPGVYLYDLEQEMAGVPRITLHEKAGTKIIIRYAEVLYPDLPEYAGKEGTMMLENYRDATSTDVYICRGGEEVFQPKFTFHGYRYIEISGVEHAPELEEVESLQYSSVTEFHGSLTSSHKLLNRFAENVSWSQKCNFINIPTDCPQRNERMGWAGDTHIFCHTALNNSSLKKFYERNLQAMRDLQTPEGQYPEIAPVGGGFGGITYECASIFMAWELYGQYGDIRTLEKFYPGMQKYMDYMKDKGLPGTKVNPAIGPLGDWLAPEETDLLLLWNAFYYKEADLMSRIAGALGRTEEQHQYEALAAKVKKFWNETFVLPDSGKTCNADGTLCDTQCSYAIALSYGVAEDRKRIGEHLIRKTRAIGYTVGTGF
;
A
#
# COMPACT_ATOMS: atom_id res chain seq x y z
N SER A 1 -8.16 -11.84 -0.72
CA SER A 1 -7.89 -11.62 0.71
C SER A 1 -7.40 -12.90 1.36
N ALA A 2 -6.75 -12.81 2.52
CA ALA A 2 -6.32 -14.00 3.26
C ALA A 2 -7.49 -14.85 3.79
N VAL A 3 -8.69 -14.40 3.60
CA VAL A 3 -9.92 -15.06 4.02
C VAL A 3 -10.43 -16.01 2.94
N ASP A 4 -10.40 -15.58 1.67
CA ASP A 4 -10.91 -16.39 0.54
C ASP A 4 -9.79 -17.12 -0.19
N TYR A 5 -8.61 -16.49 -0.30
CA TYR A 5 -7.49 -17.01 -1.05
C TYR A 5 -6.19 -16.90 -0.26
N ILE A 6 -5.40 -17.95 -0.31
CA ILE A 6 -4.01 -17.94 0.14
C ILE A 6 -3.12 -18.06 -1.10
N PHE A 7 -2.28 -17.05 -1.32
CA PHE A 7 -1.32 -17.09 -2.42
C PHE A 7 -0.19 -18.07 -2.12
N SER A 8 0.05 -18.98 -3.05
CA SER A 8 1.20 -19.87 -3.03
C SER A 8 2.29 -19.31 -3.94
N ILE A 9 3.48 -19.10 -3.36
CA ILE A 9 4.66 -18.70 -4.12
C ILE A 9 5.31 -19.96 -4.68
N ASN A 10 5.61 -19.98 -5.98
CA ASN A 10 6.23 -21.10 -6.65
C ASN A 10 7.66 -20.78 -7.04
N TYR A 11 8.58 -21.64 -6.66
CA TYR A 11 10.00 -21.54 -7.00
C TYR A 11 10.42 -22.71 -7.87
N ASP A 12 11.09 -22.43 -8.99
CA ASP A 12 11.82 -23.47 -9.72
C ASP A 12 13.18 -23.68 -9.06
N ILE A 13 13.31 -24.84 -8.39
CA ILE A 13 14.52 -25.24 -7.68
C ILE A 13 15.34 -26.27 -8.47
N THR A 14 14.97 -26.59 -9.70
CA THR A 14 15.61 -27.64 -10.51
C THR A 14 17.13 -27.46 -10.58
N GLY A 15 17.60 -26.22 -10.82
CA GLY A 15 19.03 -25.92 -10.89
C GLY A 15 19.78 -25.97 -9.56
N LEU A 16 19.07 -26.05 -8.43
CA LEU A 16 19.65 -26.13 -7.08
C LEU A 16 19.76 -27.57 -6.58
N MET A 17 18.97 -28.50 -7.17
CA MET A 17 18.93 -29.89 -6.74
C MET A 17 20.19 -30.65 -7.15
N LYS A 18 20.67 -31.51 -6.26
CA LYS A 18 21.84 -32.37 -6.47
C LYS A 18 21.43 -33.85 -6.29
N PRO A 19 22.13 -34.78 -6.98
CA PRO A 19 21.94 -36.21 -6.69
C PRO A 19 22.24 -36.53 -5.21
N GLY A 20 21.41 -37.34 -4.58
CA GLY A 20 21.55 -37.73 -3.18
C GLY A 20 20.78 -36.80 -2.22
N ARG A 21 21.35 -36.57 -1.04
CA ARG A 21 20.69 -35.76 0.00
C ARG A 21 20.68 -34.27 -0.38
N ASN A 22 19.54 -33.62 -0.15
CA ASN A 22 19.37 -32.18 -0.26
C ASN A 22 18.70 -31.68 1.03
N GLY A 23 19.09 -30.48 1.47
CA GLY A 23 18.50 -29.82 2.63
C GLY A 23 17.59 -28.66 2.19
N ILE A 24 16.45 -28.52 2.84
CA ILE A 24 15.54 -27.38 2.65
C ILE A 24 15.35 -26.72 4.00
N GLY A 25 15.67 -25.43 4.08
CA GLY A 25 15.47 -24.63 5.26
C GLY A 25 14.61 -23.40 4.96
N VAL A 26 13.74 -23.03 5.89
CA VAL A 26 12.86 -21.88 5.78
C VAL A 26 12.93 -21.08 7.07
N THR A 27 13.16 -19.78 6.97
CA THR A 27 13.09 -18.85 8.11
C THR A 27 11.76 -18.14 8.07
N LEU A 28 11.05 -18.14 9.20
CA LEU A 28 9.75 -17.49 9.36
C LEU A 28 9.87 -16.24 10.21
N ALA A 29 9.03 -15.26 9.94
CA ALA A 29 8.93 -14.02 10.70
C ALA A 29 7.46 -13.59 10.77
N SER A 30 7.12 -12.75 11.75
CA SER A 30 5.75 -12.35 12.06
C SER A 30 5.01 -11.71 10.87
N GLY A 31 5.63 -10.78 10.18
CA GLY A 31 5.03 -10.05 9.07
C GLY A 31 3.62 -9.51 9.42
N TRP A 32 2.73 -9.51 8.45
CA TRP A 32 1.31 -9.17 8.67
C TRP A 32 0.50 -10.26 9.39
N TRP A 33 1.07 -11.43 9.59
CA TRP A 33 0.34 -12.57 10.14
C TRP A 33 0.07 -12.44 11.64
N SER A 34 1.11 -12.24 12.43
CA SER A 34 1.04 -12.21 13.89
C SER A 34 1.35 -10.85 14.51
N GLU A 35 1.71 -9.84 13.71
CA GLU A 35 1.95 -8.48 14.18
C GLU A 35 0.65 -7.65 14.25
N ALA A 36 0.70 -6.51 14.94
CA ALA A 36 -0.31 -5.48 14.84
C ALA A 36 -0.33 -4.90 13.42
N GLN A 37 -1.48 -4.93 12.78
CA GLN A 37 -1.59 -4.58 11.37
C GLN A 37 -1.35 -3.09 11.11
N THR A 38 -1.81 -2.19 11.98
CA THR A 38 -1.73 -0.76 11.75
C THR A 38 -2.38 0.01 12.90
N PHE A 39 -2.36 1.35 12.83
CA PHE A 39 -3.13 2.16 13.79
C PHE A 39 -4.66 1.94 13.70
N VAL A 40 -5.16 1.47 12.56
CA VAL A 40 -6.58 1.15 12.34
C VAL A 40 -6.94 -0.22 12.92
N VAL A 41 -6.00 -1.17 12.90
CA VAL A 41 -6.18 -2.53 13.44
C VAL A 41 -5.12 -2.76 14.49
N LYS A 42 -5.49 -2.59 15.75
CA LYS A 42 -4.56 -2.65 16.89
C LYS A 42 -4.42 -4.04 17.51
N ASN A 43 -4.94 -5.06 16.88
CA ASN A 43 -4.88 -6.43 17.40
C ASN A 43 -3.60 -7.10 16.94
N PHE A 44 -2.76 -7.48 17.91
CA PHE A 44 -1.69 -8.46 17.66
C PHE A 44 -2.30 -9.81 17.30
N ASN A 45 -1.54 -10.62 16.59
CA ASN A 45 -1.95 -11.94 16.15
C ASN A 45 -3.23 -11.92 15.30
N TYR A 46 -3.32 -10.95 14.39
CA TYR A 46 -4.54 -10.68 13.63
C TYR A 46 -5.02 -11.88 12.80
N PHE A 47 -4.11 -12.59 12.13
CA PHE A 47 -4.41 -13.81 11.38
C PHE A 47 -4.00 -15.09 12.11
N GLY A 48 -3.15 -15.01 13.12
CA GLY A 48 -2.68 -16.14 13.91
C GLY A 48 -1.59 -15.74 14.88
N ASP A 49 -1.40 -16.55 15.91
CA ASP A 49 -0.43 -16.36 17.00
C ASP A 49 0.87 -17.17 16.82
N LYS A 50 0.99 -17.89 15.71
CA LYS A 50 2.16 -18.71 15.38
C LYS A 50 2.52 -18.56 13.91
N GLU A 51 3.79 -18.32 13.65
CA GLU A 51 4.33 -18.37 12.31
C GLU A 51 4.22 -19.80 11.79
N SER A 52 3.67 -19.97 10.59
CA SER A 52 3.33 -21.28 10.06
C SER A 52 3.82 -21.45 8.64
N LEU A 53 4.26 -22.66 8.30
CA LEU A 53 4.71 -23.04 6.97
C LEU A 53 3.83 -24.13 6.38
N LEU A 54 3.33 -23.89 5.17
CA LEU A 54 2.79 -24.94 4.32
C LEU A 54 3.59 -24.95 3.02
N ALA A 55 4.44 -25.96 2.86
CA ALA A 55 5.28 -26.11 1.68
C ALA A 55 5.07 -27.47 1.02
N LYS A 56 5.22 -27.50 -0.31
CA LYS A 56 5.17 -28.72 -1.11
C LYS A 56 6.26 -28.66 -2.17
N VAL A 57 7.10 -29.69 -2.23
CA VAL A 57 8.10 -29.91 -3.26
C VAL A 57 7.57 -30.97 -4.23
N VAL A 58 7.63 -30.68 -5.51
CA VAL A 58 7.21 -31.60 -6.57
C VAL A 58 8.41 -31.89 -7.45
N MET A 59 8.89 -33.12 -7.44
CA MET A 59 9.94 -33.60 -8.34
C MET A 59 9.32 -34.37 -9.50
N LYS A 60 9.74 -34.03 -10.70
CA LYS A 60 9.39 -34.76 -11.92
C LYS A 60 10.67 -35.32 -12.50
N TYR A 61 10.68 -36.62 -12.76
CA TYR A 61 11.83 -37.32 -13.31
C TYR A 61 11.73 -37.46 -14.83
N GLU A 62 12.85 -37.76 -15.49
CA GLU A 62 12.93 -37.92 -16.95
C GLU A 62 12.07 -39.09 -17.46
N ASP A 63 11.87 -40.14 -16.63
CA ASP A 63 11.00 -41.30 -16.95
C ASP A 63 9.49 -40.99 -16.82
N GLY A 64 9.15 -39.72 -16.46
CA GLY A 64 7.77 -39.28 -16.27
C GLY A 64 7.20 -39.56 -14.88
N SER A 65 7.94 -40.24 -14.01
CA SER A 65 7.53 -40.44 -12.62
C SER A 65 7.54 -39.14 -11.84
N ARG A 66 6.81 -39.10 -10.72
CA ARG A 66 6.65 -37.91 -9.89
C ARG A 66 6.66 -38.28 -8.43
N GLU A 67 7.44 -37.54 -7.65
CA GLU A 67 7.41 -37.57 -6.19
C GLU A 67 6.94 -36.25 -5.62
N VAL A 68 6.26 -36.31 -4.47
CA VAL A 68 5.73 -35.12 -3.78
C VAL A 68 6.07 -35.23 -2.30
N PHE A 69 6.74 -34.20 -1.80
CA PHE A 69 7.04 -34.03 -0.37
C PHE A 69 6.31 -32.79 0.13
N GLY A 70 5.79 -32.84 1.35
CA GLY A 70 5.14 -31.70 1.99
C GLY A 70 5.59 -31.51 3.43
N THR A 71 5.26 -30.34 3.98
CA THR A 71 5.41 -30.12 5.42
C THR A 71 4.58 -31.13 6.19
N ASN A 72 5.18 -31.67 7.25
CA ASN A 72 4.55 -32.62 8.18
C ASN A 72 5.24 -32.56 9.54
N THR A 73 4.70 -33.22 10.54
CA THR A 73 5.23 -33.23 11.90
C THR A 73 6.28 -34.31 12.16
N GLU A 74 6.52 -35.21 11.19
CA GLU A 74 7.46 -36.32 11.37
C GLU A 74 8.85 -35.98 10.84
N ASP A 75 8.92 -35.41 9.64
CA ASP A 75 10.18 -35.19 8.93
C ASP A 75 10.74 -33.78 9.11
N TRP A 76 9.86 -32.81 9.40
CA TRP A 76 10.27 -31.43 9.63
C TRP A 76 10.60 -31.19 11.08
N LYS A 77 11.51 -30.26 11.29
CA LYS A 77 11.92 -29.77 12.62
C LYS A 77 11.99 -28.25 12.63
N TYR A 78 11.90 -27.64 13.80
CA TYR A 78 12.05 -26.20 13.97
C TYR A 78 13.04 -25.85 15.06
N PHE A 79 13.57 -24.65 14.98
CA PHE A 79 14.49 -24.05 15.93
C PHE A 79 14.13 -22.60 16.20
N GLY A 80 13.83 -22.26 17.44
CA GLY A 80 13.35 -20.94 17.84
C GLY A 80 14.44 -19.96 18.33
N GLU A 81 15.70 -20.42 18.49
CA GLU A 81 16.77 -19.62 19.08
C GLU A 81 17.79 -19.11 18.05
N GLY A 82 17.33 -18.78 16.85
CA GLY A 82 18.16 -18.27 15.76
C GLY A 82 18.68 -16.85 15.97
N PRO A 83 19.36 -16.29 14.96
CA PRO A 83 19.93 -14.94 15.05
C PRO A 83 18.87 -13.82 15.02
N TYR A 84 17.68 -14.07 14.50
CA TYR A 84 16.58 -13.10 14.48
C TYR A 84 15.88 -13.09 15.84
N LEU A 85 16.16 -12.08 16.64
CA LEU A 85 15.58 -11.95 17.99
C LEU A 85 14.21 -11.32 17.97
N PHE A 86 13.95 -10.48 16.95
CA PHE A 86 12.69 -9.76 16.76
C PHE A 86 12.60 -9.28 15.31
N SER A 87 11.39 -9.23 14.78
CA SER A 87 11.10 -8.58 13.51
C SER A 87 9.71 -7.97 13.51
N SER A 88 9.57 -6.81 12.91
CA SER A 88 8.32 -6.07 12.76
C SER A 88 8.41 -5.17 11.54
N TYR A 89 7.33 -5.06 10.77
CA TYR A 89 7.27 -4.12 9.68
C TYR A 89 7.40 -2.67 10.14
N PHE A 90 6.92 -2.35 11.34
CA PHE A 90 6.87 -0.98 11.86
C PHE A 90 8.00 -0.67 12.84
N ALA A 91 8.39 -1.65 13.62
CA ALA A 91 9.40 -1.45 14.66
C ALA A 91 10.83 -1.69 14.16
N GLY A 92 11.01 -2.56 13.17
CA GLY A 92 12.31 -2.92 12.65
C GLY A 92 12.73 -4.36 12.98
N GLU A 93 14.02 -4.66 12.84
CA GLU A 93 14.60 -5.99 13.05
C GLU A 93 15.70 -5.96 14.12
N GLN A 94 15.76 -6.98 14.95
CA GLN A 94 16.87 -7.20 15.88
C GLN A 94 17.58 -8.50 15.53
N TYR A 95 18.87 -8.40 15.22
CA TYR A 95 19.68 -9.50 14.76
C TYR A 95 20.96 -9.66 15.60
N ASP A 96 21.22 -10.87 16.10
CA ASP A 96 22.46 -11.21 16.80
C ASP A 96 23.35 -12.08 15.89
N ALA A 97 24.33 -11.45 15.26
CA ALA A 97 25.24 -12.13 14.34
C ALA A 97 26.10 -13.20 15.00
N ARG A 98 26.25 -13.19 16.30
CA ARG A 98 26.97 -14.25 17.05
C ARG A 98 26.27 -15.60 17.00
N ARG A 99 24.96 -15.59 16.66
CA ARG A 99 24.11 -16.79 16.48
C ARG A 99 23.96 -17.18 15.01
N ALA A 100 24.66 -16.51 14.08
CA ALA A 100 24.44 -16.66 12.65
C ALA A 100 24.85 -18.04 12.10
N GLU A 101 25.74 -18.78 12.76
CA GLU A 101 26.23 -20.08 12.28
C GLU A 101 25.09 -21.05 11.96
N VAL A 102 24.10 -21.17 12.84
CA VAL A 102 22.96 -22.02 12.61
C VAL A 102 22.17 -21.58 11.37
N TYR A 103 22.00 -20.27 11.16
CA TYR A 103 21.29 -19.72 10.03
C TYR A 103 22.06 -19.91 8.70
N GLU A 104 23.37 -19.93 8.75
CA GLU A 104 24.23 -20.13 7.57
C GLU A 104 24.31 -21.60 7.14
N THR A 105 24.01 -22.54 8.05
CA THR A 105 24.27 -23.98 7.85
C THR A 105 23.03 -24.88 7.86
N TYR A 106 21.92 -24.45 8.41
CA TYR A 106 20.73 -25.30 8.66
C TYR A 106 20.12 -25.95 7.41
N SER A 107 20.38 -25.45 6.22
CA SER A 107 19.92 -26.03 4.96
C SER A 107 20.95 -26.98 4.31
N LEU A 108 22.11 -27.19 4.93
CA LEU A 108 23.13 -28.11 4.41
C LEU A 108 22.69 -29.57 4.66
N PRO A 109 22.95 -30.48 3.71
CA PRO A 109 22.53 -31.90 3.84
C PRO A 109 23.14 -32.64 5.02
N GLU A 110 24.31 -32.18 5.51
CA GLU A 110 25.04 -32.75 6.65
C GLU A 110 24.74 -32.07 7.97
N PHE A 111 23.87 -31.06 8.01
CA PHE A 111 23.51 -30.36 9.23
C PHE A 111 22.89 -31.33 10.26
N ASP A 112 23.36 -31.27 11.49
CA ASP A 112 22.81 -32.04 12.60
C ASP A 112 21.66 -31.28 13.28
N ASP A 113 20.46 -31.69 12.98
CA ASP A 113 19.20 -31.17 13.54
C ASP A 113 18.66 -32.04 14.71
N SER A 114 19.48 -32.93 15.27
CA SER A 114 19.02 -33.88 16.29
C SER A 114 18.45 -33.22 17.56
N THR A 115 18.88 -31.99 17.86
CA THR A 115 18.41 -31.20 19.00
C THR A 115 17.20 -30.33 18.71
N TRP A 116 16.79 -30.25 17.45
CA TRP A 116 15.65 -29.43 17.03
C TRP A 116 14.33 -30.09 17.40
N GLU A 117 13.32 -29.27 17.65
CA GLU A 117 12.00 -29.72 18.07
C GLU A 117 11.11 -30.11 16.88
N LYS A 118 10.12 -30.97 17.14
CA LYS A 118 9.09 -31.30 16.15
C LYS A 118 8.05 -30.18 16.06
N PRO A 119 7.63 -29.77 14.85
CA PRO A 119 6.58 -28.78 14.70
C PRO A 119 5.22 -29.34 15.11
N VAL A 120 4.29 -28.45 15.36
CA VAL A 120 2.89 -28.78 15.61
C VAL A 120 2.02 -28.38 14.42
N VAL A 121 0.93 -29.08 14.23
CA VAL A 121 -0.10 -28.63 13.27
C VAL A 121 -0.78 -27.41 13.85
N VAL A 122 -0.82 -26.34 13.09
CA VAL A 122 -1.59 -25.14 13.42
C VAL A 122 -2.91 -25.20 12.69
N ASP A 123 -4.00 -25.20 13.43
CA ASP A 123 -5.32 -25.08 12.83
C ASP A 123 -5.48 -23.70 12.20
N THR A 124 -6.16 -23.64 11.05
CA THR A 124 -6.46 -22.36 10.43
C THR A 124 -7.34 -21.56 11.38
N VAL A 125 -6.82 -20.47 11.90
CA VAL A 125 -7.59 -19.57 12.76
C VAL A 125 -8.63 -18.88 11.89
N MET A 126 -9.89 -19.13 12.19
CA MET A 126 -11.00 -18.41 11.58
C MET A 126 -11.16 -17.10 12.38
N ILE A 127 -10.92 -15.98 11.73
CA ILE A 127 -11.16 -14.68 12.35
C ILE A 127 -12.66 -14.42 12.30
N GLU A 128 -13.29 -14.40 13.45
CA GLU A 128 -14.73 -14.19 13.54
C GLU A 128 -15.14 -12.74 13.34
N GLU A 129 -14.22 -11.79 13.53
CA GLU A 129 -14.53 -10.36 13.46
C GLU A 129 -13.28 -9.54 13.13
N PHE A 130 -13.34 -8.71 12.09
CA PHE A 130 -12.32 -7.68 11.86
C PHE A 130 -12.54 -6.53 12.85
N CYS A 131 -11.60 -6.32 13.74
CA CYS A 131 -11.67 -5.22 14.67
C CYS A 131 -11.33 -3.91 13.96
N THR A 132 -12.31 -3.04 13.88
CA THR A 132 -12.09 -1.66 13.47
C THR A 132 -11.85 -0.80 14.72
N MET A 133 -11.22 0.36 14.54
CA MET A 133 -11.07 1.31 15.64
C MET A 133 -12.41 1.70 16.22
N PRO A 134 -12.60 1.67 17.56
CA PRO A 134 -13.80 2.20 18.18
C PRO A 134 -14.04 3.65 17.73
N GLY A 135 -15.20 3.92 17.14
CA GLY A 135 -15.57 5.26 16.65
C GLY A 135 -15.26 5.53 15.17
N PHE A 136 -14.50 4.66 14.48
CA PHE A 136 -14.28 4.74 13.03
C PHE A 136 -14.92 3.57 12.30
N GLY A 137 -15.89 2.93 12.90
CA GLY A 137 -16.01 1.78 12.43
C GLY A 137 -17.20 1.11 11.90
N ARG A 138 -17.03 0.66 10.75
CA ARG A 138 -17.79 -0.44 10.20
C ARG A 138 -17.01 -1.71 10.52
N SER A 139 -17.60 -2.61 11.31
CA SER A 139 -17.10 -3.97 11.38
C SER A 139 -17.36 -4.63 10.03
N TRP A 140 -16.31 -5.05 9.36
CA TRP A 140 -16.45 -5.96 8.23
C TRP A 140 -16.65 -7.36 8.82
N PRO A 141 -17.68 -8.09 8.42
CA PRO A 141 -17.77 -9.47 8.83
C PRO A 141 -16.57 -10.22 8.25
N ALA A 142 -15.71 -10.62 9.14
CA ALA A 142 -14.70 -11.56 8.74
C ALA A 142 -15.34 -12.89 8.72
N VAL A 143 -15.82 -13.36 7.77
CA VAL A 143 -16.07 -14.65 7.84
C VAL A 143 -16.37 -15.54 6.93
N HIS A 144 -15.64 -16.42 6.65
CA HIS A 144 -16.01 -17.51 5.83
C HIS A 144 -15.85 -18.81 6.61
N GLU A 145 -16.93 -19.50 6.85
CA GLU A 145 -16.96 -20.91 7.25
C GLU A 145 -16.26 -21.80 6.20
N GLN A 146 -15.84 -21.23 5.07
CA GLN A 146 -15.15 -21.94 4.00
C GLN A 146 -13.64 -21.87 4.19
N LYS A 147 -12.97 -23.01 4.01
CA LYS A 147 -11.51 -23.04 3.95
C LYS A 147 -11.03 -22.20 2.77
N PRO A 148 -9.98 -21.36 2.97
CA PRO A 148 -9.46 -20.56 1.90
C PRO A 148 -8.95 -21.42 0.73
N GLU A 149 -9.10 -20.93 -0.48
CA GLU A 149 -8.56 -21.56 -1.67
C GLU A 149 -7.09 -21.20 -1.84
N TYR A 150 -6.24 -22.19 -2.13
CA TYR A 150 -4.83 -21.94 -2.45
C TYR A 150 -4.68 -21.68 -3.93
N ILE A 151 -4.26 -20.48 -4.30
CA ILE A 151 -4.03 -20.08 -5.68
C ILE A 151 -2.57 -19.65 -5.90
N GLY A 152 -2.08 -19.81 -7.13
CA GLY A 152 -0.74 -19.30 -7.48
C GLY A 152 -0.69 -17.77 -7.45
N GLU A 153 0.40 -17.22 -6.93
CA GLU A 153 0.66 -15.79 -6.99
C GLU A 153 0.77 -15.34 -8.46
N TYR A 154 0.08 -14.27 -8.81
CA TYR A 154 0.03 -13.76 -10.19
C TYR A 154 0.36 -12.27 -10.33
N ASP A 155 0.74 -11.62 -9.24
CA ASP A 155 1.04 -10.19 -9.23
C ASP A 155 2.52 -9.86 -9.51
N ALA A 156 2.88 -8.59 -9.33
CA ALA A 156 4.24 -8.10 -9.48
C ALA A 156 5.00 -8.24 -8.15
N PRO A 157 5.99 -9.13 -8.07
CA PRO A 157 6.76 -9.33 -6.82
C PRO A 157 7.59 -8.10 -6.48
N VAL A 158 7.80 -7.88 -5.19
CA VAL A 158 8.72 -6.84 -4.72
C VAL A 158 10.16 -7.19 -5.11
N ARG A 159 10.88 -6.20 -5.62
CA ARG A 159 12.29 -6.31 -6.03
C ARG A 159 13.09 -5.12 -5.53
N ILE A 160 14.41 -5.28 -5.47
CA ILE A 160 15.33 -4.14 -5.34
C ILE A 160 15.38 -3.47 -6.72
N VAL A 161 14.89 -2.25 -6.80
CA VAL A 161 14.76 -1.50 -8.07
C VAL A 161 15.75 -0.34 -8.19
N ASP A 162 16.34 0.08 -7.07
CA ASP A 162 17.37 1.13 -7.05
C ASP A 162 18.30 0.91 -5.84
N ARG A 163 19.49 1.53 -5.92
CA ARG A 163 20.52 1.49 -4.87
C ARG A 163 21.15 2.87 -4.75
N ARG A 164 21.32 3.34 -3.50
CA ARG A 164 21.95 4.63 -3.24
C ARG A 164 22.87 4.56 -2.03
N THR A 165 24.10 5.01 -2.21
CA THR A 165 25.03 5.25 -1.11
C THR A 165 24.75 6.60 -0.48
N ALA A 166 25.04 6.72 0.81
CA ALA A 166 24.98 7.98 1.53
C ALA A 166 25.84 9.07 0.84
N LYS A 167 25.37 10.31 0.86
CA LYS A 167 26.04 11.45 0.23
C LYS A 167 26.79 12.32 1.20
N THR A 168 26.27 12.42 2.43
CA THR A 168 26.91 13.16 3.51
C THR A 168 26.81 12.38 4.82
N ARG A 169 27.78 12.65 5.71
CA ARG A 169 27.81 12.15 7.09
C ARG A 169 28.03 13.32 8.04
N LYS A 170 27.29 13.36 9.12
CA LYS A 170 27.44 14.35 10.18
C LYS A 170 27.40 13.64 11.54
N GLU A 171 28.35 13.93 12.42
CA GLU A 171 28.24 13.56 13.83
C GLU A 171 27.30 14.55 14.52
N LEU A 172 26.15 14.03 15.02
CA LEU A 172 25.16 14.85 15.74
C LEU A 172 25.54 15.01 17.21
N PHE A 173 25.95 13.91 17.82
CA PHE A 173 26.44 13.79 19.20
C PHE A 173 27.60 12.81 19.21
N PRO A 174 28.44 12.79 20.25
CA PRO A 174 29.55 11.85 20.33
C PRO A 174 29.10 10.39 20.09
N GLY A 175 29.60 9.77 19.02
CA GLY A 175 29.27 8.41 18.61
C GLY A 175 27.89 8.21 17.96
N VAL A 176 27.22 9.31 17.54
CA VAL A 176 25.94 9.27 16.84
C VAL A 176 26.09 9.95 15.48
N TYR A 177 25.98 9.19 14.42
CA TYR A 177 26.25 9.63 13.05
C TYR A 177 25.01 9.62 12.18
N LEU A 178 24.70 10.76 11.57
CA LEU A 178 23.60 10.94 10.63
C LEU A 178 24.11 10.87 9.20
N TYR A 179 23.51 10.03 8.39
CA TYR A 179 23.77 9.87 6.95
C TYR A 179 22.58 10.38 6.15
N ASP A 180 22.81 11.19 5.11
CA ASP A 180 21.79 11.68 4.19
C ASP A 180 21.97 11.00 2.82
N LEU A 181 20.92 10.37 2.32
CA LEU A 181 20.85 9.75 0.98
C LEU A 181 20.51 10.77 -0.12
N GLU A 182 20.11 12.00 0.25
CA GLU A 182 19.57 13.05 -0.63
C GLU A 182 18.32 12.61 -1.44
N GLN A 183 17.74 11.46 -1.08
CA GLN A 183 16.54 10.92 -1.70
C GLN A 183 15.71 10.16 -0.68
N GLU A 184 14.42 10.43 -0.63
CA GLU A 184 13.44 9.61 0.08
C GLU A 184 13.30 8.26 -0.60
N MET A 185 13.40 7.18 0.19
CA MET A 185 13.36 5.79 -0.27
C MET A 185 12.48 4.93 0.62
N ALA A 186 12.00 3.83 0.09
CA ALA A 186 11.32 2.79 0.87
C ALA A 186 12.01 1.44 0.66
N GLY A 187 12.58 0.88 1.72
CA GLY A 187 13.36 -0.34 1.64
C GLY A 187 14.22 -0.56 2.88
N VAL A 188 15.43 -1.04 2.68
CA VAL A 188 16.34 -1.38 3.78
C VAL A 188 17.74 -0.84 3.54
N PRO A 189 18.52 -0.54 4.60
CA PRO A 189 19.94 -0.27 4.45
C PRO A 189 20.71 -1.55 4.17
N ARG A 190 21.88 -1.36 3.61
CA ARG A 190 22.97 -2.35 3.58
C ARG A 190 24.24 -1.66 4.09
N ILE A 191 24.67 -2.01 5.29
CA ILE A 191 25.74 -1.33 6.01
C ILE A 191 26.90 -2.29 6.23
N THR A 192 28.09 -1.90 5.81
CA THR A 192 29.32 -2.62 6.18
C THR A 192 29.84 -2.09 7.52
N LEU A 193 30.12 -3.00 8.43
CA LEU A 193 30.53 -2.71 9.81
C LEU A 193 31.87 -3.39 10.10
N HIS A 194 32.73 -2.74 10.90
CA HIS A 194 34.05 -3.24 11.30
C HIS A 194 34.21 -3.17 12.83
N GLU A 195 33.37 -3.91 13.54
CA GLU A 195 33.24 -3.77 14.98
C GLU A 195 33.70 -5.06 15.73
N LYS A 196 33.88 -4.93 17.02
CA LYS A 196 34.20 -6.09 17.88
C LYS A 196 32.98 -6.95 18.13
N ALA A 197 33.19 -8.23 18.40
CA ALA A 197 32.14 -9.16 18.79
C ALA A 197 31.39 -8.64 20.04
N GLY A 198 30.07 -8.64 19.97
CA GLY A 198 29.19 -8.16 21.03
C GLY A 198 28.88 -6.66 20.98
N THR A 199 29.50 -5.88 20.07
CA THR A 199 29.13 -4.48 19.87
C THR A 199 27.68 -4.40 19.38
N LYS A 200 26.88 -3.58 20.07
CA LYS A 200 25.47 -3.37 19.75
C LYS A 200 25.30 -2.09 18.96
N ILE A 201 24.92 -2.21 17.72
CA ILE A 201 24.63 -1.09 16.81
C ILE A 201 23.14 -0.81 16.80
N ILE A 202 22.76 0.45 16.90
CA ILE A 202 21.37 0.93 16.76
C ILE A 202 21.28 1.78 15.51
N ILE A 203 20.33 1.46 14.64
CA ILE A 203 20.11 2.12 13.37
C ILE A 203 18.68 2.64 13.36
N ARG A 204 18.52 3.95 13.18
CA ARG A 204 17.22 4.61 13.12
C ARG A 204 17.03 5.33 11.80
N TYR A 205 15.78 5.58 11.44
CA TYR A 205 15.42 6.11 10.12
C TYR A 205 14.51 7.32 10.26
N ALA A 206 14.66 8.31 9.35
CA ALA A 206 13.77 9.46 9.27
C ALA A 206 13.61 9.96 7.83
N GLU A 207 12.44 10.53 7.52
CA GLU A 207 12.18 11.21 6.24
C GLU A 207 12.72 12.63 6.26
N VAL A 208 12.58 13.29 7.39
CA VAL A 208 12.90 14.73 7.56
C VAL A 208 13.65 14.97 8.86
N LEU A 209 14.37 16.09 8.89
CA LEU A 209 15.00 16.62 10.09
C LEU A 209 14.15 17.75 10.66
N TYR A 210 14.28 18.02 11.97
CA TYR A 210 13.66 19.20 12.55
C TYR A 210 14.19 20.47 11.87
N PRO A 211 13.29 21.31 11.34
CA PRO A 211 13.68 22.58 10.75
C PRO A 211 14.11 23.59 11.82
N ASP A 212 14.83 24.64 11.38
CA ASP A 212 15.16 25.79 12.21
C ASP A 212 13.92 26.67 12.41
N LEU A 213 13.09 26.30 13.38
CA LEU A 213 11.88 27.00 13.78
C LEU A 213 11.84 27.13 15.31
N PRO A 214 11.28 28.25 15.86
CA PRO A 214 11.26 28.49 17.30
C PRO A 214 10.65 27.37 18.14
N GLU A 215 9.62 26.66 17.63
CA GLU A 215 8.98 25.52 18.30
C GLU A 215 9.88 24.30 18.44
N TYR A 216 10.96 24.22 17.65
CA TYR A 216 11.90 23.10 17.66
C TYR A 216 13.29 23.50 18.18
N ALA A 217 13.39 24.63 18.90
CA ALA A 217 14.64 25.12 19.42
C ALA A 217 15.43 24.03 20.20
N GLY A 218 16.68 23.80 19.78
CA GLY A 218 17.57 22.78 20.33
C GLY A 218 17.42 21.37 19.74
N LYS A 219 16.54 21.20 18.74
CA LYS A 219 16.37 19.94 17.98
C LYS A 219 16.80 20.08 16.51
N GLU A 220 17.15 21.27 16.06
CA GLU A 220 17.42 21.59 14.66
C GLU A 220 18.45 20.65 14.04
N GLY A 221 18.12 20.07 12.90
CA GLY A 221 18.99 19.14 12.16
C GLY A 221 19.13 17.77 12.80
N THR A 222 18.37 17.43 13.84
CA THR A 222 18.19 16.06 14.32
C THR A 222 16.97 15.42 13.66
N MET A 223 16.84 14.10 13.75
CA MET A 223 15.76 13.37 13.10
C MET A 223 14.40 13.70 13.72
N MET A 224 13.41 14.04 12.88
CA MET A 224 12.02 14.20 13.27
C MET A 224 11.30 12.88 13.15
N LEU A 225 10.85 12.30 14.27
CA LEU A 225 10.25 10.97 14.33
C LEU A 225 8.75 11.00 14.63
N GLU A 226 8.19 12.15 15.00
CA GLU A 226 6.77 12.27 15.35
C GLU A 226 5.83 11.91 14.20
N ASN A 227 6.24 12.14 12.95
CA ASN A 227 5.48 11.75 11.76
C ASN A 227 5.40 10.23 11.55
N TYR A 228 6.23 9.44 12.23
CA TYR A 228 6.19 7.98 12.17
C TYR A 228 5.12 7.39 13.09
N ARG A 229 4.53 8.21 13.96
CA ARG A 229 3.53 7.81 14.96
C ARG A 229 4.10 6.69 15.86
N ASP A 230 3.48 5.50 15.91
CA ASP A 230 3.93 4.38 16.72
C ASP A 230 4.97 3.48 16.03
N ALA A 231 5.33 3.75 14.77
CA ALA A 231 6.39 3.03 14.10
C ALA A 231 7.74 3.49 14.64
N THR A 232 8.41 2.68 15.45
CA THR A 232 9.71 3.03 16.04
C THR A 232 10.84 3.04 15.02
N SER A 233 10.65 2.32 13.92
CA SER A 233 11.56 2.31 12.76
C SER A 233 13.04 2.22 13.17
N THR A 234 13.39 1.17 13.93
CA THR A 234 14.69 0.99 14.58
C THR A 234 15.19 -0.43 14.43
N ASP A 235 16.32 -0.58 13.78
CA ASP A 235 17.02 -1.88 13.71
C ASP A 235 18.12 -1.95 14.76
N VAL A 236 18.38 -3.17 15.22
CA VAL A 236 19.46 -3.47 16.16
C VAL A 236 20.29 -4.62 15.63
N TYR A 237 21.60 -4.40 15.52
CA TYR A 237 22.55 -5.42 15.12
C TYR A 237 23.59 -5.66 16.20
N ILE A 238 23.78 -6.91 16.58
CA ILE A 238 24.84 -7.32 17.51
C ILE A 238 25.93 -8.02 16.72
N CYS A 239 27.10 -7.41 16.66
CA CYS A 239 28.23 -7.85 15.84
C CYS A 239 28.82 -9.16 16.32
N ARG A 240 29.29 -10.01 15.40
CA ARG A 240 30.10 -11.21 15.68
C ARG A 240 31.59 -10.93 15.68
N GLY A 241 32.01 -9.79 15.10
CA GLY A 241 33.39 -9.32 15.04
C GLY A 241 34.03 -9.42 13.66
N GLY A 242 34.84 -8.42 13.32
CA GLY A 242 35.47 -8.27 12.02
C GLY A 242 34.64 -7.48 11.03
N GLU A 243 34.84 -7.74 9.74
CA GLU A 243 34.04 -7.12 8.67
C GLU A 243 32.71 -7.88 8.50
N GLU A 244 31.61 -7.18 8.65
CA GLU A 244 30.27 -7.73 8.58
C GLU A 244 29.36 -6.84 7.75
N VAL A 245 28.33 -7.43 7.14
CA VAL A 245 27.30 -6.68 6.40
C VAL A 245 25.95 -6.88 7.06
N PHE A 246 25.40 -5.80 7.60
CA PHE A 246 24.03 -5.77 8.07
C PHE A 246 23.08 -5.36 6.94
N GLN A 247 22.05 -6.17 6.74
CA GLN A 247 20.91 -5.88 5.86
C GLN A 247 19.69 -6.58 6.42
N PRO A 248 18.70 -5.85 6.98
CA PRO A 248 17.48 -6.47 7.50
C PRO A 248 16.70 -7.18 6.39
N LYS A 249 15.99 -8.25 6.74
CA LYS A 249 15.27 -9.11 5.79
C LYS A 249 13.78 -9.16 6.01
N PHE A 250 13.31 -8.95 7.23
CA PHE A 250 11.91 -9.12 7.61
C PHE A 250 11.23 -7.81 8.01
N THR A 251 11.77 -6.69 7.56
CA THR A 251 11.22 -5.35 7.72
C THR A 251 11.51 -4.50 6.49
N PHE A 252 10.93 -3.33 6.42
CA PHE A 252 11.36 -2.23 5.55
C PHE A 252 10.96 -0.89 6.16
N HIS A 253 11.63 0.17 5.75
CA HIS A 253 11.45 1.52 6.27
C HIS A 253 11.26 2.50 5.10
N GLY A 254 10.53 3.61 5.33
CA GLY A 254 10.52 4.77 4.45
C GLY A 254 11.41 5.85 5.06
N TYR A 255 12.44 6.30 4.36
CA TYR A 255 13.44 7.21 4.93
C TYR A 255 14.30 7.90 3.88
N ARG A 256 14.84 9.04 4.26
CA ARG A 256 15.95 9.71 3.60
C ARG A 256 17.23 9.66 4.45
N TYR A 257 17.06 9.69 5.77
CA TYR A 257 18.15 9.79 6.74
C TYR A 257 18.30 8.48 7.49
N ILE A 258 19.56 8.09 7.73
CA ILE A 258 19.94 6.94 8.57
C ILE A 258 20.80 7.48 9.71
N GLU A 259 20.42 7.19 10.94
CA GLU A 259 21.23 7.46 12.13
C GLU A 259 21.82 6.16 12.63
N ILE A 260 23.15 6.12 12.80
CA ILE A 260 23.89 4.97 13.30
C ILE A 260 24.56 5.36 14.61
N SER A 261 24.36 4.54 15.63
CA SER A 261 25.00 4.72 16.95
C SER A 261 25.47 3.39 17.52
N GLY A 262 26.36 3.45 18.52
CA GLY A 262 26.98 2.29 19.14
C GLY A 262 28.22 1.76 18.42
N VAL A 263 28.68 2.44 17.37
CA VAL A 263 29.90 2.12 16.64
C VAL A 263 31.14 2.72 17.30
N GLU A 264 32.29 2.02 17.29
CA GLU A 264 33.60 2.60 17.63
C GLU A 264 34.11 3.48 16.46
N HIS A 265 33.81 3.06 15.22
CA HIS A 265 34.21 3.77 14.00
C HIS A 265 32.99 3.99 13.10
N ALA A 266 32.71 5.25 12.78
CA ALA A 266 31.63 5.58 11.86
C ALA A 266 31.88 4.92 10.49
N PRO A 267 30.92 4.16 9.95
CA PRO A 267 31.04 3.65 8.58
C PRO A 267 31.32 4.77 7.57
N GLU A 268 32.13 4.49 6.55
CA GLU A 268 32.37 5.43 5.47
C GLU A 268 31.12 5.57 4.59
N LEU A 269 31.06 6.60 3.74
CA LEU A 269 29.86 6.87 2.93
C LEU A 269 29.51 5.70 1.99
N GLU A 270 30.53 5.06 1.44
CA GLU A 270 30.38 3.91 0.53
C GLU A 270 29.91 2.64 1.24
N GLU A 271 30.08 2.58 2.56
CA GLU A 271 29.67 1.47 3.41
C GLU A 271 28.20 1.57 3.87
N VAL A 272 27.55 2.71 3.62
CA VAL A 272 26.13 2.94 3.94
C VAL A 272 25.33 3.07 2.65
N GLU A 273 24.77 1.95 2.21
CA GLU A 273 23.91 1.85 1.04
C GLU A 273 22.45 1.71 1.47
N SER A 274 21.52 2.21 0.67
CA SER A 274 20.08 1.96 0.78
C SER A 274 19.58 1.23 -0.45
N LEU A 275 18.72 0.23 -0.24
CA LEU A 275 18.13 -0.63 -1.27
C LEU A 275 16.64 -0.28 -1.38
N GLN A 276 16.24 0.31 -2.51
CA GLN A 276 14.83 0.64 -2.77
C GLN A 276 14.05 -0.62 -3.13
N TYR A 277 13.00 -0.90 -2.37
CA TYR A 277 12.02 -1.96 -2.64
C TYR A 277 10.84 -1.42 -3.43
N SER A 278 10.41 -2.14 -4.46
CA SER A 278 9.18 -1.82 -5.19
C SER A 278 8.66 -3.03 -5.98
N SER A 279 7.36 -3.05 -6.21
CA SER A 279 6.71 -3.89 -7.23
C SER A 279 6.76 -3.24 -8.63
N VAL A 280 7.20 -1.99 -8.72
CA VAL A 280 7.39 -1.26 -9.99
C VAL A 280 8.82 -1.46 -10.45
N THR A 281 9.04 -2.46 -11.30
CA THR A 281 10.39 -2.81 -11.77
C THR A 281 10.88 -1.97 -12.94
N GLU A 282 9.96 -1.40 -13.72
CA GLU A 282 10.28 -0.62 -14.92
C GLU A 282 9.34 0.58 -15.06
N PHE A 283 9.91 1.71 -15.46
CA PHE A 283 9.18 2.91 -15.87
C PHE A 283 9.24 3.04 -17.39
N HIS A 284 8.08 3.13 -18.04
CA HIS A 284 7.95 3.29 -19.49
C HIS A 284 7.59 4.73 -19.86
N GLY A 285 6.90 5.43 -18.96
CA GLY A 285 6.57 6.84 -19.10
C GLY A 285 7.73 7.74 -18.69
N SER A 286 7.95 8.81 -19.44
CA SER A 286 8.89 9.86 -19.08
C SER A 286 8.36 11.24 -19.49
N LEU A 287 8.68 12.25 -18.70
CA LEU A 287 8.35 13.63 -19.00
C LEU A 287 9.61 14.48 -18.94
N THR A 288 9.88 15.19 -20.05
CA THR A 288 10.97 16.16 -20.14
C THR A 288 10.45 17.47 -20.72
N SER A 289 10.71 18.59 -20.06
CA SER A 289 10.32 19.92 -20.50
C SER A 289 11.43 20.93 -20.29
N SER A 290 11.26 22.13 -20.84
CA SER A 290 12.16 23.27 -20.56
C SER A 290 12.02 23.82 -19.14
N HIS A 291 10.96 23.44 -18.41
CA HIS A 291 10.67 23.93 -17.06
C HIS A 291 11.23 22.98 -16.00
N LYS A 292 12.31 23.38 -15.33
CA LYS A 292 13.05 22.54 -14.36
C LYS A 292 12.17 22.00 -13.22
N LEU A 293 11.26 22.84 -12.66
CA LEU A 293 10.38 22.41 -11.57
C LEU A 293 9.37 21.37 -12.02
N LEU A 294 8.88 21.44 -13.27
CA LEU A 294 7.97 20.43 -13.81
C LEU A 294 8.68 19.09 -13.98
N ASN A 295 9.94 19.10 -14.43
CA ASN A 295 10.73 17.88 -14.52
C ASN A 295 10.96 17.26 -13.13
N ARG A 296 11.31 18.13 -12.14
CA ARG A 296 11.49 17.65 -10.76
C ARG A 296 10.19 17.12 -10.16
N PHE A 297 9.06 17.75 -10.46
CA PHE A 297 7.75 17.24 -10.03
C PHE A 297 7.47 15.84 -10.61
N ALA A 298 7.69 15.63 -11.91
CA ALA A 298 7.51 14.32 -12.54
C ALA A 298 8.44 13.25 -11.94
N GLU A 299 9.68 13.62 -11.63
CA GLU A 299 10.61 12.73 -10.92
C GLU A 299 10.11 12.38 -9.51
N ASN A 300 9.61 13.35 -8.75
CA ASN A 300 9.04 13.11 -7.43
C ASN A 300 7.82 12.18 -7.49
N VAL A 301 6.93 12.33 -8.49
CA VAL A 301 5.80 11.42 -8.73
C VAL A 301 6.29 9.99 -8.95
N SER A 302 7.33 9.80 -9.75
CA SER A 302 7.93 8.48 -10.00
C SER A 302 8.53 7.87 -8.72
N TRP A 303 9.18 8.67 -7.88
CA TRP A 303 9.71 8.22 -6.59
C TRP A 303 8.58 7.87 -5.61
N SER A 304 7.53 8.68 -5.51
CA SER A 304 6.35 8.37 -4.68
C SER A 304 5.72 7.05 -5.11
N GLN A 305 5.62 6.78 -6.42
CA GLN A 305 5.12 5.51 -6.93
C GLN A 305 6.01 4.34 -6.54
N LYS A 306 7.33 4.46 -6.67
CA LYS A 306 8.28 3.41 -6.23
C LYS A 306 8.16 3.11 -4.74
N CYS A 307 8.07 4.15 -3.92
CA CYS A 307 8.05 4.02 -2.46
C CYS A 307 6.74 3.45 -1.91
N ASN A 308 5.63 3.63 -2.63
CA ASN A 308 4.31 3.23 -2.15
C ASN A 308 3.73 2.00 -2.87
N PHE A 309 4.42 1.44 -3.86
CA PHE A 309 3.99 0.21 -4.55
C PHE A 309 4.85 -0.96 -4.11
N ILE A 310 4.62 -1.43 -2.89
CA ILE A 310 5.33 -2.57 -2.28
C ILE A 310 4.30 -3.66 -2.00
N ASN A 311 4.15 -4.59 -2.93
CA ASN A 311 3.18 -5.67 -2.94
C ASN A 311 1.71 -5.23 -3.11
N ILE A 312 1.32 -4.14 -2.47
CA ILE A 312 0.02 -3.45 -2.60
C ILE A 312 0.28 -1.95 -2.81
N PRO A 313 -0.70 -1.19 -3.36
CA PRO A 313 -0.62 0.28 -3.34
C PRO A 313 -0.85 0.75 -1.89
N THR A 314 0.18 1.30 -1.26
CA THR A 314 0.11 1.81 0.12
C THR A 314 -0.06 3.32 0.15
N ASP A 315 -0.72 3.82 1.17
CA ASP A 315 -0.88 5.26 1.45
C ASP A 315 0.44 5.92 1.87
N CYS A 316 1.31 5.18 2.50
CA CYS A 316 2.60 5.65 2.98
C CYS A 316 3.58 4.48 3.20
N PRO A 317 4.91 4.72 3.17
CA PRO A 317 5.89 3.66 3.38
C PRO A 317 6.51 3.64 4.79
N GLN A 318 6.34 4.71 5.62
CA GLN A 318 7.21 4.95 6.78
C GLN A 318 6.56 4.74 8.15
N ARG A 319 5.30 5.15 8.32
CA ARG A 319 4.59 5.13 9.62
C ARG A 319 3.82 3.84 9.83
N ASN A 320 3.21 3.66 11.01
CA ASN A 320 2.39 2.50 11.34
C ASN A 320 1.02 2.49 10.63
N GLU A 321 1.03 2.68 9.33
CA GLU A 321 -0.15 2.62 8.45
C GLU A 321 0.13 1.65 7.30
N ARG A 322 0.72 2.08 6.19
CA ARG A 322 1.14 1.25 5.05
C ARG A 322 0.01 0.40 4.50
N MET A 323 -1.18 1.00 4.37
CA MET A 323 -2.40 0.32 3.98
C MET A 323 -2.84 0.67 2.57
N GLY A 324 -3.56 -0.27 1.94
CA GLY A 324 -4.12 -0.09 0.61
C GLY A 324 -5.41 0.73 0.63
N TRP A 325 -5.32 2.01 0.95
CA TRP A 325 -6.44 2.92 0.86
C TRP A 325 -6.93 3.08 -0.58
N ALA A 326 -8.19 2.78 -0.80
CA ALA A 326 -8.78 2.76 -2.13
C ALA A 326 -8.90 4.15 -2.77
N GLY A 327 -9.08 5.19 -1.95
CA GLY A 327 -9.04 6.59 -2.39
C GLY A 327 -7.71 6.94 -3.04
N ASP A 328 -6.61 6.74 -2.33
CA ASP A 328 -5.24 6.95 -2.83
C ASP A 328 -4.99 6.13 -4.10
N THR A 329 -5.41 4.88 -4.07
CA THR A 329 -5.17 3.93 -5.16
C THR A 329 -5.84 4.36 -6.45
N HIS A 330 -7.13 4.73 -6.42
CA HIS A 330 -7.85 5.04 -7.66
C HIS A 330 -7.47 6.41 -8.24
N ILE A 331 -7.22 7.41 -7.40
CA ILE A 331 -6.81 8.75 -7.86
C ILE A 331 -5.45 8.67 -8.56
N PHE A 332 -4.53 7.89 -8.02
CA PHE A 332 -3.20 7.73 -8.61
C PHE A 332 -3.15 6.74 -9.76
N CYS A 333 -4.16 5.88 -9.95
CA CYS A 333 -4.19 4.78 -10.92
C CYS A 333 -3.85 5.23 -12.34
N HIS A 334 -4.49 6.27 -12.85
CA HIS A 334 -4.24 6.80 -14.20
C HIS A 334 -2.78 7.22 -14.38
N THR A 335 -2.22 7.96 -13.43
CA THR A 335 -0.81 8.39 -13.44
C THR A 335 0.14 7.18 -13.38
N ALA A 336 -0.13 6.24 -12.49
CA ALA A 336 0.68 5.05 -12.33
C ALA A 336 0.73 4.19 -13.59
N LEU A 337 -0.41 4.01 -14.26
CA LEU A 337 -0.51 3.25 -15.52
C LEU A 337 0.19 3.92 -16.69
N ASN A 338 0.24 5.25 -16.72
CA ASN A 338 1.04 5.99 -17.71
C ASN A 338 2.55 5.85 -17.45
N ASN A 339 2.95 5.67 -16.21
CA ASN A 339 4.35 5.53 -15.82
C ASN A 339 4.87 4.10 -16.04
N SER A 340 4.05 3.08 -15.78
CA SER A 340 4.53 1.69 -15.65
C SER A 340 3.47 0.66 -16.04
N SER A 341 3.91 -0.55 -16.40
CA SER A 341 3.01 -1.68 -16.69
C SER A 341 2.57 -2.35 -15.39
N LEU A 342 1.34 -2.05 -14.95
CA LEU A 342 0.82 -2.43 -13.63
C LEU A 342 -0.48 -3.24 -13.67
N LYS A 343 -0.78 -3.89 -14.81
CA LYS A 343 -2.03 -4.63 -14.98
C LYS A 343 -2.27 -5.64 -13.85
N LYS A 344 -1.31 -6.53 -13.62
CA LYS A 344 -1.43 -7.57 -12.59
C LYS A 344 -1.51 -7.00 -11.16
N PHE A 345 -0.74 -5.95 -10.89
CA PHE A 345 -0.73 -5.26 -9.61
C PHE A 345 -2.12 -4.70 -9.26
N TYR A 346 -2.75 -3.99 -10.19
CA TYR A 346 -4.09 -3.44 -9.97
C TYR A 346 -5.20 -4.50 -10.06
N GLU A 347 -5.07 -5.52 -10.91
CA GLU A 347 -6.03 -6.64 -10.93
C GLU A 347 -6.05 -7.41 -9.60
N ARG A 348 -4.89 -7.55 -8.95
CA ARG A 348 -4.82 -8.12 -7.60
C ARG A 348 -5.52 -7.23 -6.58
N ASN A 349 -5.32 -5.91 -6.64
CA ASN A 349 -6.00 -4.98 -5.74
C ASN A 349 -7.52 -5.01 -5.95
N LEU A 350 -7.99 -4.98 -7.20
CA LEU A 350 -9.42 -5.16 -7.53
C LEU A 350 -9.99 -6.48 -7.01
N GLN A 351 -9.21 -7.56 -7.09
CA GLN A 351 -9.62 -8.86 -6.54
C GLN A 351 -9.76 -8.78 -5.02
N ALA A 352 -8.80 -8.17 -4.32
CA ALA A 352 -8.87 -7.99 -2.87
C ALA A 352 -10.09 -7.14 -2.44
N MET A 353 -10.40 -6.09 -3.19
CA MET A 353 -11.61 -5.29 -2.96
C MET A 353 -12.88 -6.11 -3.16
N ARG A 354 -12.95 -6.93 -4.21
CA ARG A 354 -14.09 -7.79 -4.50
C ARG A 354 -14.28 -8.85 -3.42
N ASP A 355 -13.21 -9.48 -2.95
CA ASP A 355 -13.25 -10.51 -1.91
C ASP A 355 -13.78 -9.99 -0.58
N LEU A 356 -13.60 -8.70 -0.34
CA LEU A 356 -14.07 -8.00 0.86
C LEU A 356 -15.40 -7.26 0.65
N GLN A 357 -16.01 -7.36 -0.53
CA GLN A 357 -17.29 -6.73 -0.79
C GLN A 357 -18.39 -7.35 0.09
N THR A 358 -19.17 -6.51 0.77
CA THR A 358 -20.25 -7.01 1.63
C THR A 358 -21.39 -7.67 0.81
N PRO A 359 -22.22 -8.51 1.44
CA PRO A 359 -23.41 -9.06 0.79
C PRO A 359 -24.36 -8.00 0.22
N GLU A 360 -24.43 -6.83 0.84
CA GLU A 360 -25.24 -5.68 0.40
C GLU A 360 -24.64 -4.94 -0.79
N GLY A 361 -23.34 -5.15 -1.08
CA GLY A 361 -22.65 -4.57 -2.22
C GLY A 361 -21.63 -3.49 -1.90
N GLN A 362 -21.42 -3.15 -0.61
CA GLN A 362 -20.42 -2.16 -0.22
C GLN A 362 -19.00 -2.69 -0.45
N TYR A 363 -18.16 -1.88 -1.11
CA TYR A 363 -16.73 -2.18 -1.21
C TYR A 363 -15.96 -1.74 0.05
N PRO A 364 -14.84 -2.39 0.38
CA PRO A 364 -13.94 -1.89 1.41
C PRO A 364 -13.26 -0.60 0.93
N GLU A 365 -12.89 0.22 1.88
CA GLU A 365 -12.07 1.41 1.62
C GLU A 365 -10.57 1.11 1.74
N ILE A 366 -10.25 -0.03 2.35
CA ILE A 366 -8.90 -0.53 2.53
C ILE A 366 -8.82 -1.99 2.07
N ALA A 367 -7.92 -2.31 1.17
CA ALA A 367 -7.68 -3.68 0.71
C ALA A 367 -6.17 -4.02 0.76
N PRO A 368 -5.82 -5.26 1.18
CA PRO A 368 -6.65 -6.44 1.41
C PRO A 368 -7.18 -6.63 2.84
N VAL A 369 -7.02 -5.68 3.74
CA VAL A 369 -7.36 -5.84 5.16
C VAL A 369 -8.85 -5.68 5.42
N GLY A 370 -9.51 -4.74 4.74
CA GLY A 370 -10.91 -4.38 4.99
C GLY A 370 -11.05 -3.13 5.87
N GLY A 371 -12.29 -2.72 6.10
CA GLY A 371 -12.61 -1.54 6.91
C GLY A 371 -12.57 -0.23 6.15
N GLY A 372 -12.61 0.85 6.90
CA GLY A 372 -12.57 2.23 6.43
C GLY A 372 -13.66 3.11 7.01
N PHE A 373 -13.67 4.38 6.61
CA PHE A 373 -14.63 5.39 7.03
C PHE A 373 -14.80 6.52 5.98
N GLY A 374 -14.19 6.36 4.80
CA GLY A 374 -14.12 7.38 3.76
C GLY A 374 -15.35 7.48 2.87
N GLY A 375 -16.06 6.37 2.66
CA GLY A 375 -17.29 6.32 1.89
C GLY A 375 -17.10 6.38 0.37
N ILE A 376 -18.06 6.97 -0.34
CA ILE A 376 -18.17 6.94 -1.81
C ILE A 376 -16.86 7.32 -2.52
N THR A 377 -16.12 8.30 -2.00
CA THR A 377 -14.87 8.78 -2.60
C THR A 377 -13.73 7.75 -2.56
N TYR A 378 -13.88 6.69 -1.77
CA TYR A 378 -12.97 5.56 -1.63
C TYR A 378 -13.57 4.27 -2.22
N GLU A 379 -14.84 3.99 -1.88
CA GLU A 379 -15.54 2.77 -2.31
C GLU A 379 -15.69 2.68 -3.84
N CYS A 380 -15.76 3.83 -4.54
CA CYS A 380 -15.84 3.91 -6.01
C CYS A 380 -14.63 3.35 -6.76
N ALA A 381 -13.51 3.14 -6.08
CA ALA A 381 -12.22 2.78 -6.66
C ALA A 381 -12.30 1.58 -7.62
N SER A 382 -13.15 0.59 -7.33
CA SER A 382 -13.33 -0.58 -8.17
C SER A 382 -13.80 -0.22 -9.59
N ILE A 383 -14.72 0.72 -9.73
CA ILE A 383 -15.26 1.17 -11.03
C ILE A 383 -14.18 1.96 -11.79
N PHE A 384 -13.53 2.90 -11.11
CA PHE A 384 -12.51 3.77 -11.71
C PHE A 384 -11.31 2.96 -12.20
N MET A 385 -10.73 2.13 -11.33
CA MET A 385 -9.57 1.32 -11.69
C MET A 385 -9.85 0.31 -12.81
N ALA A 386 -11.02 -0.34 -12.81
CA ALA A 386 -11.39 -1.28 -13.86
C ALA A 386 -11.48 -0.58 -15.23
N TRP A 387 -12.04 0.64 -15.27
CA TRP A 387 -12.10 1.43 -16.49
C TRP A 387 -10.72 1.90 -16.96
N GLU A 388 -9.86 2.38 -16.06
CA GLU A 388 -8.49 2.79 -16.39
C GLU A 388 -7.66 1.61 -16.93
N LEU A 389 -7.77 0.44 -16.32
CA LEU A 389 -7.10 -0.78 -16.81
C LEU A 389 -7.58 -1.17 -18.21
N TYR A 390 -8.89 -1.12 -18.44
CA TYR A 390 -9.44 -1.38 -19.77
C TYR A 390 -8.97 -0.35 -20.80
N GLY A 391 -8.97 0.93 -20.44
CA GLY A 391 -8.46 2.00 -21.29
C GLY A 391 -6.99 1.82 -21.67
N GLN A 392 -6.15 1.38 -20.73
CA GLN A 392 -4.73 1.21 -20.93
C GLN A 392 -4.37 -0.06 -21.71
N TYR A 393 -5.06 -1.18 -21.44
CA TYR A 393 -4.66 -2.50 -21.96
C TYR A 393 -5.63 -3.11 -22.98
N GLY A 394 -6.85 -2.56 -23.12
CA GLY A 394 -7.88 -3.11 -24.00
C GLY A 394 -8.41 -4.49 -23.60
N ASP A 395 -8.09 -4.97 -22.39
CA ASP A 395 -8.48 -6.31 -21.97
C ASP A 395 -9.88 -6.32 -21.36
N ILE A 396 -10.84 -6.71 -22.17
CA ILE A 396 -12.25 -6.79 -21.80
C ILE A 396 -12.52 -7.74 -20.62
N ARG A 397 -11.67 -8.77 -20.43
CA ARG A 397 -11.82 -9.78 -19.37
C ARG A 397 -11.73 -9.17 -17.98
N THR A 398 -10.96 -8.08 -17.81
CA THR A 398 -10.92 -7.32 -16.56
C THR A 398 -12.30 -6.74 -16.24
N LEU A 399 -12.97 -6.13 -17.23
CA LEU A 399 -14.33 -5.64 -17.03
C LEU A 399 -15.32 -6.78 -16.74
N GLU A 400 -15.31 -7.84 -17.55
CA GLU A 400 -16.18 -9.01 -17.35
C GLU A 400 -16.08 -9.59 -15.94
N LYS A 401 -14.85 -9.73 -15.45
CA LYS A 401 -14.56 -10.31 -14.13
C LYS A 401 -15.14 -9.49 -12.97
N PHE A 402 -15.01 -8.17 -13.02
CA PHE A 402 -15.37 -7.30 -11.91
C PHE A 402 -16.74 -6.65 -12.03
N TYR A 403 -17.37 -6.67 -13.20
CA TYR A 403 -18.67 -6.05 -13.47
C TYR A 403 -19.78 -6.45 -12.49
N PRO A 404 -19.97 -7.74 -12.11
CA PRO A 404 -21.04 -8.10 -11.18
C PRO A 404 -20.91 -7.45 -9.79
N GLY A 405 -19.67 -7.26 -9.32
CA GLY A 405 -19.41 -6.54 -8.07
C GLY A 405 -19.72 -5.05 -8.18
N MET A 406 -19.34 -4.44 -9.30
CA MET A 406 -19.64 -3.03 -9.57
C MET A 406 -21.15 -2.76 -9.67
N GLN A 407 -21.92 -3.69 -10.27
CA GLN A 407 -23.40 -3.58 -10.30
C GLN A 407 -23.99 -3.60 -8.88
N LYS A 408 -23.56 -4.56 -8.04
CA LYS A 408 -24.00 -4.62 -6.64
C LYS A 408 -23.70 -3.33 -5.89
N TYR A 409 -22.54 -2.74 -6.13
CA TYR A 409 -22.15 -1.48 -5.51
C TYR A 409 -23.07 -0.31 -5.96
N MET A 410 -23.38 -0.23 -7.24
CA MET A 410 -24.31 0.79 -7.74
C MET A 410 -25.72 0.65 -7.13
N ASP A 411 -26.20 -0.59 -6.94
CA ASP A 411 -27.46 -0.86 -6.24
C ASP A 411 -27.38 -0.43 -4.77
N TYR A 412 -26.29 -0.76 -4.09
CA TYR A 412 -26.01 -0.32 -2.72
C TYR A 412 -26.05 1.22 -2.60
N MET A 413 -25.40 1.95 -3.51
CA MET A 413 -25.38 3.41 -3.49
C MET A 413 -26.74 4.04 -3.76
N LYS A 414 -27.55 3.45 -4.63
CA LYS A 414 -28.93 3.88 -4.87
C LYS A 414 -29.76 3.87 -3.57
N ASP A 415 -29.57 2.86 -2.74
CA ASP A 415 -30.29 2.73 -1.47
C ASP A 415 -29.80 3.72 -0.39
N LYS A 416 -28.66 4.38 -0.60
CA LYS A 416 -28.13 5.42 0.30
C LYS A 416 -28.69 6.82 0.06
N GLY A 417 -29.60 6.98 -0.91
CA GLY A 417 -30.34 8.21 -1.15
C GLY A 417 -29.64 9.20 -2.10
N LEU A 418 -28.76 8.71 -2.98
CA LEU A 418 -28.20 9.51 -4.06
C LEU A 418 -28.99 9.33 -5.37
N PRO A 419 -29.14 10.38 -6.20
CA PRO A 419 -28.75 11.77 -5.89
C PRO A 419 -29.64 12.40 -4.82
N GLY A 420 -29.06 13.23 -3.95
CA GLY A 420 -29.80 13.81 -2.82
C GLY A 420 -29.11 14.96 -2.11
N THR A 421 -29.89 15.65 -1.26
CA THR A 421 -29.46 16.81 -0.47
C THR A 421 -29.42 16.53 1.02
N LYS A 422 -29.43 15.27 1.45
CA LYS A 422 -29.37 14.90 2.85
C LYS A 422 -28.11 14.11 3.11
N VAL A 423 -27.34 14.57 4.09
CA VAL A 423 -26.16 13.81 4.56
C VAL A 423 -26.62 12.46 5.10
N ASN A 424 -26.10 11.41 4.51
CA ASN A 424 -26.26 10.04 5.02
C ASN A 424 -24.92 9.57 5.62
N PRO A 425 -24.82 9.42 6.95
CA PRO A 425 -23.58 8.97 7.59
C PRO A 425 -23.07 7.62 7.08
N ALA A 426 -23.93 6.81 6.46
CA ALA A 426 -23.54 5.54 5.86
C ALA A 426 -22.76 5.68 4.53
N ILE A 427 -22.70 6.89 3.97
CA ILE A 427 -21.83 7.19 2.81
C ILE A 427 -20.40 7.53 3.25
N GLY A 428 -20.20 7.82 4.54
CA GLY A 428 -18.91 8.16 5.13
C GLY A 428 -18.67 9.66 5.26
N PRO A 429 -17.70 10.07 6.08
CA PRO A 429 -17.47 11.48 6.40
C PRO A 429 -16.50 12.18 5.46
N LEU A 430 -15.76 11.45 4.61
CA LEU A 430 -14.69 12.04 3.80
C LEU A 430 -15.23 12.61 2.49
N GLY A 431 -14.68 13.78 2.15
CA GLY A 431 -14.88 14.43 0.87
C GLY A 431 -13.53 14.74 0.23
N ASP A 432 -13.17 16.01 0.12
CA ASP A 432 -11.86 16.46 -0.35
C ASP A 432 -10.84 16.37 0.81
N TRP A 433 -10.24 15.19 1.00
CA TRP A 433 -9.40 14.86 2.15
C TRP A 433 -8.17 15.76 2.24
N LEU A 434 -7.96 16.36 3.43
CA LEU A 434 -6.88 17.30 3.73
C LEU A 434 -6.85 18.56 2.85
N ALA A 435 -7.97 18.93 2.24
CA ALA A 435 -8.06 20.18 1.50
C ALA A 435 -7.84 21.39 2.41
N PRO A 436 -7.12 22.44 1.95
CA PRO A 436 -7.02 23.71 2.67
C PRO A 436 -8.36 24.46 2.78
N GLU A 437 -9.29 24.21 1.85
CA GLU A 437 -10.62 24.77 1.82
C GLU A 437 -11.66 23.65 1.83
N GLU A 438 -12.63 23.72 2.72
CA GLU A 438 -13.70 22.73 2.81
C GLU A 438 -14.67 22.86 1.63
N THR A 439 -14.96 21.74 0.97
CA THR A 439 -15.96 21.63 -0.09
C THR A 439 -17.14 20.80 0.40
N ASP A 440 -18.36 21.21 0.07
CA ASP A 440 -19.58 20.54 0.48
C ASP A 440 -19.60 19.07 0.11
N LEU A 441 -19.83 18.19 1.10
CA LEU A 441 -19.84 16.73 0.92
C LEU A 441 -20.91 16.27 -0.07
N LEU A 442 -22.09 16.89 -0.07
CA LEU A 442 -23.19 16.52 -0.94
C LEU A 442 -22.90 16.89 -2.39
N LEU A 443 -22.24 18.03 -2.61
CA LEU A 443 -21.74 18.42 -3.92
C LEU A 443 -20.77 17.35 -4.45
N LEU A 444 -19.81 16.92 -3.63
CA LEU A 444 -18.82 15.91 -3.99
C LEU A 444 -19.47 14.54 -4.22
N TRP A 445 -20.28 14.05 -3.28
CA TRP A 445 -20.91 12.74 -3.40
C TRP A 445 -21.78 12.60 -4.65
N ASN A 446 -22.55 13.63 -4.98
CA ASN A 446 -23.35 13.63 -6.21
C ASN A 446 -22.50 13.71 -7.49
N ALA A 447 -21.34 14.40 -7.44
CA ALA A 447 -20.40 14.40 -8.56
C ALA A 447 -19.74 13.03 -8.76
N PHE A 448 -19.34 12.35 -7.69
CA PHE A 448 -18.82 10.98 -7.72
C PHE A 448 -19.88 10.01 -8.26
N TYR A 449 -21.08 10.06 -7.72
CA TYR A 449 -22.18 9.19 -8.17
C TYR A 449 -22.55 9.37 -9.64
N TYR A 450 -22.48 10.63 -10.14
CA TYR A 450 -22.58 10.90 -11.57
C TYR A 450 -21.47 10.19 -12.34
N LYS A 451 -20.22 10.33 -11.89
CA LYS A 451 -19.08 9.74 -12.59
C LYS A 451 -19.10 8.22 -12.58
N GLU A 452 -19.50 7.61 -11.49
CA GLU A 452 -19.73 6.18 -11.40
C GLU A 452 -20.77 5.70 -12.42
N ALA A 453 -21.92 6.38 -12.51
CA ALA A 453 -22.96 6.06 -13.49
C ALA A 453 -22.48 6.23 -14.94
N ASP A 454 -21.72 7.30 -15.25
CA ASP A 454 -21.10 7.53 -16.56
C ASP A 454 -20.12 6.39 -16.92
N LEU A 455 -19.25 5.99 -15.97
CA LEU A 455 -18.31 4.90 -16.19
C LEU A 455 -19.02 3.56 -16.33
N MET A 456 -20.02 3.27 -15.51
CA MET A 456 -20.79 2.03 -15.62
C MET A 456 -21.54 1.91 -16.95
N SER A 457 -22.06 3.02 -17.49
CA SER A 457 -22.64 3.05 -18.82
C SER A 457 -21.63 2.67 -19.90
N ARG A 458 -20.42 3.25 -19.84
CA ARG A 458 -19.33 2.95 -20.78
C ARG A 458 -18.86 1.50 -20.65
N ILE A 459 -18.73 0.99 -19.41
CA ILE A 459 -18.34 -0.39 -19.14
C ILE A 459 -19.41 -1.36 -19.69
N ALA A 460 -20.69 -1.11 -19.44
CA ALA A 460 -21.79 -1.91 -19.96
C ALA A 460 -21.78 -1.93 -21.50
N GLY A 461 -21.56 -0.76 -22.13
CA GLY A 461 -21.42 -0.63 -23.59
C GLY A 461 -20.24 -1.44 -24.14
N ALA A 462 -19.06 -1.37 -23.51
CA ALA A 462 -17.89 -2.17 -23.87
C ALA A 462 -18.15 -3.67 -23.76
N LEU A 463 -18.95 -4.09 -22.79
CA LEU A 463 -19.37 -5.49 -22.57
C LEU A 463 -20.54 -5.92 -23.49
N GLY A 464 -21.08 -5.03 -24.34
CA GLY A 464 -22.23 -5.32 -25.20
C GLY A 464 -23.56 -5.45 -24.46
N ARG A 465 -23.65 -4.92 -23.23
CA ARG A 465 -24.84 -4.98 -22.36
C ARG A 465 -25.72 -3.74 -22.58
N THR A 466 -26.40 -3.71 -23.72
CA THR A 466 -27.12 -2.51 -24.20
C THR A 466 -28.20 -2.01 -23.25
N GLU A 467 -28.95 -2.90 -22.61
CA GLU A 467 -30.02 -2.51 -21.69
C GLU A 467 -29.44 -1.83 -20.44
N GLU A 468 -28.42 -2.44 -19.82
CA GLU A 468 -27.74 -1.87 -18.65
C GLU A 468 -27.02 -0.55 -19.02
N GLN A 469 -26.43 -0.48 -20.22
CA GLN A 469 -25.85 0.77 -20.73
C GLN A 469 -26.88 1.90 -20.70
N HIS A 470 -28.06 1.70 -21.30
CA HIS A 470 -29.10 2.72 -21.31
C HIS A 470 -29.63 3.07 -19.92
N GLN A 471 -29.70 2.08 -19.01
CA GLN A 471 -30.09 2.34 -17.61
C GLN A 471 -29.08 3.26 -16.91
N TYR A 472 -27.77 3.00 -17.06
CA TYR A 472 -26.74 3.84 -16.46
C TYR A 472 -26.61 5.21 -17.16
N GLU A 473 -26.82 5.31 -18.47
CA GLU A 473 -26.92 6.59 -19.19
C GLU A 473 -28.07 7.45 -18.63
N ALA A 474 -29.23 6.85 -18.43
CA ALA A 474 -30.38 7.54 -17.86
C ALA A 474 -30.13 7.99 -16.41
N LEU A 475 -29.44 7.14 -15.60
CA LEU A 475 -29.04 7.50 -14.26
C LEU A 475 -28.05 8.67 -14.27
N ALA A 476 -27.01 8.60 -15.08
CA ALA A 476 -26.02 9.68 -15.22
C ALA A 476 -26.69 11.00 -15.63
N ALA A 477 -27.58 10.97 -16.61
CA ALA A 477 -28.32 12.16 -17.04
C ALA A 477 -29.17 12.73 -15.89
N LYS A 478 -29.86 11.88 -15.13
CA LYS A 478 -30.66 12.30 -13.95
C LYS A 478 -29.76 12.95 -12.87
N VAL A 479 -28.63 12.34 -12.54
CA VAL A 479 -27.71 12.88 -11.53
C VAL A 479 -27.08 14.18 -12.00
N LYS A 480 -26.69 14.28 -13.27
CA LYS A 480 -26.15 15.51 -13.88
C LYS A 480 -27.14 16.67 -13.80
N LYS A 481 -28.38 16.43 -14.19
CA LYS A 481 -29.43 17.43 -14.06
C LYS A 481 -29.62 17.89 -12.63
N PHE A 482 -29.76 16.92 -11.71
CA PHE A 482 -29.91 17.21 -10.29
C PHE A 482 -28.75 18.03 -9.75
N TRP A 483 -27.50 17.67 -10.11
CA TRP A 483 -26.30 18.36 -9.65
C TRP A 483 -26.28 19.83 -10.09
N ASN A 484 -26.61 20.11 -11.38
CA ASN A 484 -26.62 21.48 -11.89
C ASN A 484 -27.76 22.33 -11.31
N GLU A 485 -28.92 21.74 -11.07
CA GLU A 485 -30.06 22.42 -10.45
C GLU A 485 -29.85 22.72 -8.98
N THR A 486 -29.05 21.90 -8.27
CA THR A 486 -28.86 21.98 -6.82
C THR A 486 -27.58 22.73 -6.43
N PHE A 487 -26.47 22.45 -7.12
CA PHE A 487 -25.15 22.90 -6.72
C PHE A 487 -24.55 24.00 -7.60
N VAL A 488 -25.35 24.61 -8.49
CA VAL A 488 -24.92 25.75 -9.30
C VAL A 488 -25.92 26.90 -9.15
N LEU A 489 -25.42 28.04 -8.69
CA LEU A 489 -26.22 29.26 -8.56
C LEU A 489 -26.62 29.78 -9.95
N PRO A 490 -27.94 29.94 -10.27
CA PRO A 490 -28.40 30.30 -11.62
C PRO A 490 -27.82 31.62 -12.13
N ASP A 491 -27.78 32.63 -11.27
CA ASP A 491 -27.35 33.99 -11.64
C ASP A 491 -25.85 34.09 -11.90
N SER A 492 -25.04 33.53 -10.98
CA SER A 492 -23.58 33.65 -11.02
C SER A 492 -22.89 32.50 -11.74
N GLY A 493 -23.51 31.32 -11.82
CA GLY A 493 -22.89 30.07 -12.27
C GLY A 493 -21.77 29.56 -11.34
N LYS A 494 -21.65 30.10 -10.13
CA LYS A 494 -20.76 29.58 -9.11
C LYS A 494 -21.36 28.33 -8.46
N THR A 495 -20.51 27.48 -7.94
CA THR A 495 -20.95 26.34 -7.12
C THR A 495 -21.48 26.80 -5.76
N CYS A 496 -22.44 26.05 -5.22
CA CYS A 496 -23.05 26.28 -3.92
C CYS A 496 -23.25 24.98 -3.15
N ASN A 497 -23.46 25.10 -1.85
CA ASN A 497 -23.85 24.02 -0.95
C ASN A 497 -25.30 23.58 -1.24
N ALA A 498 -25.70 22.45 -0.69
CA ALA A 498 -27.07 21.95 -0.86
C ALA A 498 -28.16 22.88 -0.32
N ASP A 499 -27.84 23.80 0.57
CA ASP A 499 -28.75 24.84 1.10
C ASP A 499 -28.77 26.13 0.29
N GLY A 500 -28.02 26.18 -0.83
CA GLY A 500 -27.91 27.34 -1.70
C GLY A 500 -26.88 28.37 -1.26
N THR A 501 -26.16 28.18 -0.16
CA THR A 501 -25.06 29.04 0.25
C THR A 501 -23.82 28.83 -0.65
N LEU A 502 -23.01 29.85 -0.82
CA LEU A 502 -21.87 29.83 -1.73
C LEU A 502 -20.81 28.80 -1.32
N CYS A 503 -20.41 27.93 -2.29
CA CYS A 503 -19.28 27.01 -2.18
C CYS A 503 -18.25 27.35 -3.27
N ASP A 504 -17.47 28.42 -3.09
CA ASP A 504 -16.51 28.96 -4.08
C ASP A 504 -15.10 28.38 -3.85
N THR A 505 -14.96 27.04 -3.96
CA THR A 505 -13.69 26.34 -3.72
C THR A 505 -13.05 25.88 -5.04
N GLN A 506 -11.72 25.72 -5.04
CA GLN A 506 -11.01 25.19 -6.21
C GLN A 506 -11.49 23.77 -6.55
N CYS A 507 -11.71 22.93 -5.53
CA CYS A 507 -12.17 21.55 -5.67
C CYS A 507 -13.55 21.48 -6.32
N SER A 508 -14.54 22.29 -5.88
CA SER A 508 -15.90 22.26 -6.42
C SER A 508 -15.95 22.50 -7.94
N TYR A 509 -15.10 23.40 -8.45
CA TYR A 509 -14.98 23.67 -9.88
C TYR A 509 -14.17 22.59 -10.61
N ALA A 510 -13.07 22.15 -10.01
CA ALA A 510 -12.18 21.15 -10.61
C ALA A 510 -12.91 19.81 -10.82
N ILE A 511 -13.64 19.32 -9.82
CA ILE A 511 -14.39 18.05 -9.93
C ILE A 511 -15.53 18.16 -10.94
N ALA A 512 -16.23 19.31 -10.97
CA ALA A 512 -17.31 19.55 -11.93
C ALA A 512 -16.84 19.46 -13.39
N LEU A 513 -15.63 19.94 -13.68
CA LEU A 513 -15.01 19.88 -14.99
C LEU A 513 -14.40 18.52 -15.30
N SER A 514 -13.64 17.97 -14.37
CA SER A 514 -12.91 16.69 -14.52
C SER A 514 -13.90 15.53 -14.74
N TYR A 515 -14.94 15.46 -13.93
CA TYR A 515 -15.95 14.40 -14.07
C TYR A 515 -16.95 14.68 -15.19
N GLY A 516 -17.10 15.94 -15.61
CA GLY A 516 -18.00 16.32 -16.69
C GLY A 516 -19.46 16.49 -16.25
N VAL A 517 -19.70 16.65 -14.92
CA VAL A 517 -21.04 16.84 -14.38
C VAL A 517 -21.58 18.24 -14.69
N ALA A 518 -20.73 19.26 -14.82
CA ALA A 518 -21.14 20.60 -15.18
C ALA A 518 -21.75 20.67 -16.58
N GLU A 519 -22.90 21.35 -16.74
CA GLU A 519 -23.51 21.69 -18.04
C GLU A 519 -22.78 22.85 -18.69
N ASP A 520 -22.63 23.99 -17.99
CA ASP A 520 -21.87 25.13 -18.48
C ASP A 520 -20.38 25.04 -18.09
N ARG A 521 -19.68 24.14 -18.79
CA ARG A 521 -18.24 23.91 -18.57
C ARG A 521 -17.39 25.17 -18.75
N LYS A 522 -17.78 26.08 -19.66
CA LYS A 522 -17.04 27.31 -19.90
C LYS A 522 -17.08 28.22 -18.66
N ARG A 523 -18.29 28.45 -18.15
CA ARG A 523 -18.51 29.33 -16.99
C ARG A 523 -17.86 28.79 -15.74
N ILE A 524 -17.98 27.49 -15.50
CA ILE A 524 -17.28 26.78 -14.40
C ILE A 524 -15.75 26.89 -14.54
N GLY A 525 -15.21 26.75 -15.77
CA GLY A 525 -13.78 26.92 -16.04
C GLY A 525 -13.27 28.34 -15.77
N GLU A 526 -14.08 29.36 -16.11
CA GLU A 526 -13.75 30.76 -15.80
C GLU A 526 -13.71 31.00 -14.27
N HIS A 527 -14.60 30.34 -13.52
CA HIS A 527 -14.60 30.40 -12.06
C HIS A 527 -13.37 29.71 -11.46
N LEU A 528 -12.99 28.53 -11.98
CA LEU A 528 -11.77 27.82 -11.55
C LEU A 528 -10.53 28.68 -11.76
N ILE A 529 -10.38 29.28 -12.96
CA ILE A 529 -9.24 30.16 -13.28
C ILE A 529 -9.20 31.35 -12.32
N ARG A 530 -10.35 32.01 -12.09
CA ARG A 530 -10.43 33.16 -11.17
C ARG A 530 -10.05 32.75 -9.75
N LYS A 531 -10.58 31.61 -9.25
CA LYS A 531 -10.27 31.08 -7.92
C LYS A 531 -8.79 30.76 -7.78
N THR A 532 -8.21 30.05 -8.74
CA THR A 532 -6.77 29.70 -8.75
C THR A 532 -5.88 30.95 -8.71
N ARG A 533 -6.24 32.01 -9.46
CA ARG A 533 -5.52 33.29 -9.41
C ARG A 533 -5.65 33.97 -8.05
N ALA A 534 -6.86 33.95 -7.48
CA ALA A 534 -7.15 34.60 -6.21
C ALA A 534 -6.37 33.98 -5.03
N ILE A 535 -6.10 32.67 -5.08
CA ILE A 535 -5.28 31.97 -4.07
C ILE A 535 -3.79 31.92 -4.43
N GLY A 536 -3.34 32.77 -5.37
CA GLY A 536 -1.92 32.88 -5.73
C GLY A 536 -1.33 31.69 -6.47
N TYR A 537 -2.14 30.96 -7.27
CA TYR A 537 -1.75 29.75 -7.98
C TYR A 537 -1.31 28.59 -7.08
N THR A 538 -1.74 28.58 -5.84
CA THR A 538 -1.58 27.44 -4.94
C THR A 538 -2.63 26.35 -5.21
N VAL A 539 -2.36 25.13 -4.74
CA VAL A 539 -3.33 24.03 -4.76
C VAL A 539 -4.24 24.19 -3.54
N GLY A 540 -5.53 24.36 -3.78
CA GLY A 540 -6.58 24.50 -2.75
C GLY A 540 -7.43 23.24 -2.60
N THR A 541 -7.04 22.14 -3.24
CA THR A 541 -7.72 20.84 -3.16
C THR A 541 -6.93 19.88 -2.27
N GLY A 542 -7.60 18.89 -1.71
CA GLY A 542 -7.00 17.70 -1.15
C GLY A 542 -6.85 16.62 -2.21
N PHE A 543 -7.46 15.48 -1.98
CA PHE A 543 -7.48 14.37 -2.93
C PHE A 543 -7.99 14.72 -4.32
#